data_37809b099556022ba76da46630cdc56b
#
_entry.id   37809b099556022ba76da46630cdc56b
#
_cell.length_a   1.000
_cell.length_b   1.000
_cell.length_c   1.000
_cell.angle_alpha   90.00
_cell.angle_beta   90.00
_cell.angle_gamma   90.00
#
_symmetry.space_group_name_H-M   'P 1'
#
loop_
_entity.id
_entity.type
_entity.pdbx_description
1 polymer ?
#
loop_
_entity_poly.entity_id
_entity_poly.type
_entity_poly.pdbx_seq_one_letter_code
_entity_poly.pdbx_strand_id
1 'polypeptide(L)'
;FDESRVTFMFQQGVEPAIILRLMASGIQASGYGESAFYRNMPYFEDEYREFRRRVMHLSALNLERELQVTPLIFEQTVSLPLSARSGSGDLVRGLDKILDAMERGYAIGGVTDEPSITVRRRVTGRTVITNYDPMQLPNEERRLLHEEAQRYPRNYILIDIRPDGPGGEYPLHGFLVIRSFNKIMRFLANGIAADREFPVNPDDRTGEVALNPVQTMNIVESESRPDAAAFAVKFENRWYSIAKASHEDGTLDPWNLGTFRVLAQLYQMTVTDISKTPTPAITIAK
;
A
#
# COMPACT_ATOMS: atom_id res chain seq x y z
N PHE A 1 7.73 2.68 -6.13
CA PHE A 1 6.60 1.74 -5.97
C PHE A 1 5.31 2.51 -5.71
N ASP A 2 4.20 1.85 -5.90
CA ASP A 2 2.86 2.40 -5.78
C ASP A 2 1.92 1.47 -4.96
N GLU A 3 0.66 1.88 -4.84
CA GLU A 3 -0.38 1.14 -4.11
C GLU A 3 -0.57 -0.29 -4.62
N SER A 4 -0.41 -0.55 -5.93
CA SER A 4 -0.65 -1.89 -6.50
C SER A 4 0.38 -2.91 -6.02
N ARG A 5 1.64 -2.48 -5.80
CA ARG A 5 2.70 -3.34 -5.27
C ARG A 5 2.45 -3.73 -3.82
N VAL A 6 2.01 -2.76 -3.02
CA VAL A 6 1.65 -3.01 -1.61
C VAL A 6 0.46 -3.95 -1.54
N THR A 7 -0.62 -3.68 -2.29
CA THR A 7 -1.79 -4.56 -2.37
C THR A 7 -1.41 -5.99 -2.75
N PHE A 8 -0.55 -6.14 -3.77
CA PHE A 8 -0.07 -7.46 -4.19
C PHE A 8 0.66 -8.20 -3.06
N MET A 9 1.54 -7.54 -2.31
CA MET A 9 2.25 -8.15 -1.18
C MET A 9 1.29 -8.61 -0.07
N PHE A 10 0.29 -7.79 0.26
CA PHE A 10 -0.75 -8.19 1.21
C PHE A 10 -1.54 -9.40 0.73
N GLN A 11 -1.91 -9.45 -0.56
CA GLN A 11 -2.62 -10.58 -1.15
C GLN A 11 -1.79 -11.89 -1.17
N GLN A 12 -0.46 -11.78 -1.19
CA GLN A 12 0.43 -12.93 -1.05
C GLN A 12 0.58 -13.43 0.39
N GLY A 13 -0.12 -12.83 1.35
CA GLY A 13 -0.06 -13.19 2.76
C GLY A 13 1.27 -12.81 3.44
N VAL A 14 1.98 -11.83 2.90
CA VAL A 14 3.18 -11.31 3.56
C VAL A 14 2.77 -10.53 4.80
N GLU A 15 3.49 -10.74 5.90
CA GLU A 15 3.25 -10.05 7.18
C GLU A 15 3.28 -8.52 6.99
N PRO A 16 2.20 -7.80 7.39
CA PRO A 16 2.10 -6.35 7.22
C PRO A 16 3.27 -5.59 7.80
N ALA A 17 3.77 -5.99 8.96
CA ALA A 17 4.90 -5.32 9.58
C ALA A 17 6.17 -5.41 8.73
N ILE A 18 6.41 -6.51 8.01
CA ILE A 18 7.52 -6.65 7.06
C ILE A 18 7.33 -5.68 5.90
N ILE A 19 6.14 -5.69 5.28
CA ILE A 19 5.83 -4.81 4.14
C ILE A 19 6.02 -3.34 4.53
N LEU A 20 5.40 -2.94 5.64
CA LEU A 20 5.33 -1.54 6.05
C LEU A 20 6.68 -1.01 6.54
N ARG A 21 7.43 -1.80 7.33
CA ARG A 21 8.77 -1.40 7.78
C ARG A 21 9.74 -1.26 6.62
N LEU A 22 9.64 -2.13 5.62
CA LEU A 22 10.53 -2.11 4.47
C LEU A 22 10.14 -1.01 3.47
N MET A 23 8.86 -0.97 3.09
CA MET A 23 8.39 -0.14 1.98
C MET A 23 7.98 1.27 2.39
N ALA A 24 7.50 1.51 3.61
CA ALA A 24 7.03 2.84 4.00
C ALA A 24 8.17 3.77 4.45
N SER A 25 8.16 5.01 3.98
CA SER A 25 9.01 6.10 4.50
C SER A 25 8.42 6.74 5.75
N GLY A 26 7.12 6.58 5.97
CA GLY A 26 6.40 7.10 7.11
C GLY A 26 4.90 7.06 6.91
N ILE A 27 4.18 7.53 7.92
CA ILE A 27 2.73 7.74 7.91
C ILE A 27 2.45 9.22 8.11
N GLN A 28 1.74 9.82 7.16
CA GLN A 28 1.16 11.15 7.31
C GLN A 28 -0.22 10.98 7.93
N ALA A 29 -0.33 11.22 9.23
CA ALA A 29 -1.60 11.15 9.94
C ALA A 29 -2.31 12.50 9.87
N SER A 30 -3.63 12.47 9.66
CA SER A 30 -4.52 13.62 9.70
C SER A 30 -5.45 13.44 10.90
N GLY A 31 -5.50 14.40 11.81
CA GLY A 31 -6.39 14.33 12.98
C GLY A 31 -6.62 15.71 13.57
N TYR A 32 -7.87 16.01 13.96
CA TYR A 32 -8.31 17.20 14.71
C TYR A 32 -7.65 18.54 14.33
N GLY A 33 -7.40 18.76 13.00
CA GLY A 33 -6.84 20.02 12.50
C GLY A 33 -5.32 20.08 12.40
N GLU A 34 -4.61 19.07 12.88
CA GLU A 34 -3.16 18.95 12.75
C GLU A 34 -2.80 17.74 11.90
N SER A 35 -1.80 17.91 11.03
CA SER A 35 -1.19 16.79 10.32
C SER A 35 0.18 16.50 10.92
N ALA A 36 0.41 15.25 11.32
CA ALA A 36 1.70 14.78 11.80
C ALA A 36 2.33 13.83 10.78
N PHE A 37 3.64 13.86 10.63
CA PHE A 37 4.37 12.90 9.81
C PHE A 37 5.28 12.03 10.68
N TYR A 38 4.93 10.76 10.83
CA TYR A 38 5.70 9.77 11.60
C TYR A 38 6.68 9.07 10.68
N ARG A 39 7.96 9.48 10.74
CA ARG A 39 9.03 8.96 9.88
C ARG A 39 9.45 7.55 10.28
N ASN A 40 9.56 6.68 9.30
CA ASN A 40 10.24 5.40 9.45
C ASN A 40 11.76 5.60 9.31
N MET A 41 12.33 6.30 10.27
CA MET A 41 13.76 6.62 10.33
C MET A 41 14.19 6.79 11.80
N PRO A 42 15.03 5.87 12.34
CA PRO A 42 15.39 5.86 13.76
C PRO A 42 16.08 7.13 14.26
N TYR A 43 16.63 7.94 13.36
CA TYR A 43 17.23 9.23 13.70
C TYR A 43 16.21 10.21 14.32
N PHE A 44 14.93 10.09 13.97
CA PHE A 44 13.83 10.87 14.53
C PHE A 44 13.07 9.98 15.51
N GLU A 45 13.60 9.83 16.73
CA GLU A 45 13.18 8.80 17.70
C GLU A 45 11.69 8.80 17.98
N ASP A 46 11.10 9.96 18.27
CA ASP A 46 9.68 10.06 18.62
C ASP A 46 8.78 9.70 17.42
N GLU A 47 9.11 10.21 16.23
CA GLU A 47 8.36 9.91 15.02
C GLU A 47 8.51 8.43 14.62
N TYR A 48 9.71 7.86 14.77
CA TYR A 48 9.97 6.45 14.51
C TYR A 48 9.20 5.56 15.49
N ARG A 49 9.15 5.92 16.76
CA ARG A 49 8.37 5.22 17.80
C ARG A 49 6.89 5.20 17.43
N GLU A 50 6.35 6.34 17.04
CA GLU A 50 4.94 6.46 16.65
C GLU A 50 4.64 5.73 15.33
N PHE A 51 5.56 5.75 14.37
CA PHE A 51 5.46 4.94 13.15
C PHE A 51 5.41 3.45 13.49
N ARG A 52 6.35 2.97 14.32
CA ARG A 52 6.43 1.56 14.72
C ARG A 52 5.19 1.08 15.46
N ARG A 53 4.63 1.89 16.36
CA ARG A 53 3.39 1.59 17.09
C ARG A 53 2.22 1.39 16.14
N ARG A 54 2.06 2.28 15.14
CA ARG A 54 0.99 2.16 14.13
C ARG A 54 1.17 0.95 13.23
N VAL A 55 2.40 0.63 12.84
CA VAL A 55 2.70 -0.59 12.09
C VAL A 55 2.32 -1.83 12.89
N MET A 56 2.64 -1.88 14.18
CA MET A 56 2.26 -2.99 15.06
C MET A 56 0.75 -3.10 15.20
N HIS A 57 0.05 -1.98 15.30
CA HIS A 57 -1.41 -1.98 15.34
C HIS A 57 -2.04 -2.54 14.07
N LEU A 58 -1.57 -2.11 12.90
CA LEU A 58 -2.03 -2.68 11.61
C LEU A 58 -1.69 -4.16 11.46
N SER A 59 -0.56 -4.61 12.04
CA SER A 59 -0.19 -6.03 12.07
C SER A 59 -1.10 -6.85 12.99
N ALA A 60 -1.46 -6.31 14.16
CA ALA A 60 -2.42 -6.93 15.07
C ALA A 60 -3.80 -7.10 14.41
N LEU A 61 -4.32 -6.04 13.79
CA LEU A 61 -5.57 -6.11 13.01
C LEU A 61 -5.52 -7.17 11.90
N ASN A 62 -4.39 -7.31 11.24
CA ASN A 62 -4.23 -8.35 10.21
C ASN A 62 -4.22 -9.77 10.82
N LEU A 63 -3.61 -9.96 11.99
CA LEU A 63 -3.59 -11.23 12.70
C LEU A 63 -5.01 -11.67 13.06
N GLU A 64 -5.84 -10.74 13.46
CA GLU A 64 -7.27 -10.93 13.79
C GLU A 64 -8.16 -11.01 12.53
N ARG A 65 -7.59 -10.84 11.32
CA ARG A 65 -8.28 -10.81 10.01
C ARG A 65 -9.26 -9.65 9.85
N GLU A 66 -9.00 -8.57 10.51
CA GLU A 66 -9.82 -7.36 10.51
C GLU A 66 -9.26 -6.26 9.62
N LEU A 67 -7.99 -6.40 9.18
CA LEU A 67 -7.37 -5.47 8.25
C LEU A 67 -7.79 -5.77 6.81
N GLN A 68 -8.34 -4.79 6.12
CA GLN A 68 -8.69 -4.84 4.72
C GLN A 68 -7.73 -3.97 3.89
N VAL A 69 -7.15 -4.55 2.83
CA VAL A 69 -6.32 -3.82 1.85
C VAL A 69 -6.91 -4.05 0.47
N THR A 70 -7.75 -3.14 0.03
CA THR A 70 -8.57 -3.35 -1.16
C THR A 70 -8.78 -2.05 -1.95
N PRO A 71 -8.94 -2.13 -3.29
CA PRO A 71 -9.34 -0.97 -4.06
C PRO A 71 -10.79 -0.58 -3.75
N LEU A 72 -11.04 0.70 -3.66
CA LEU A 72 -12.40 1.24 -3.58
C LEU A 72 -13.16 0.95 -4.87
N ILE A 73 -14.37 0.41 -4.75
CA ILE A 73 -15.24 0.17 -5.88
C ILE A 73 -16.51 1.00 -5.68
N PHE A 74 -16.80 1.88 -6.62
CA PHE A 74 -17.98 2.75 -6.56
C PHE A 74 -18.63 2.88 -7.93
N GLU A 75 -19.91 3.30 -7.94
CA GLU A 75 -20.66 3.57 -9.16
C GLU A 75 -20.58 5.06 -9.49
N GLN A 76 -20.15 5.34 -10.71
CA GLN A 76 -20.25 6.67 -11.30
C GLN A 76 -21.51 6.74 -12.14
N THR A 77 -22.39 7.67 -11.80
CA THR A 77 -23.64 7.92 -12.49
C THR A 77 -23.56 9.23 -13.27
N VAL A 78 -23.98 9.20 -14.52
CA VAL A 78 -24.06 10.38 -15.39
C VAL A 78 -25.47 10.48 -15.95
N SER A 79 -26.11 11.63 -15.83
CA SER A 79 -27.39 11.91 -16.47
C SER A 79 -27.14 12.53 -17.84
N LEU A 80 -27.65 11.88 -18.89
CA LEU A 80 -27.58 12.35 -20.27
C LEU A 80 -28.94 12.98 -20.62
N PRO A 81 -29.02 14.30 -20.81
CA PRO A 81 -30.29 14.97 -21.15
C PRO A 81 -30.74 14.48 -22.53
N LEU A 82 -31.99 14.04 -22.60
CA LEU A 82 -32.67 13.81 -23.86
C LEU A 82 -33.29 15.15 -24.26
N SER A 83 -32.80 15.78 -25.32
CA SER A 83 -33.35 17.04 -25.81
C SER A 83 -34.78 16.82 -26.23
N ALA A 84 -35.74 17.36 -25.46
CA ALA A 84 -37.18 17.28 -25.74
C ALA A 84 -37.61 18.18 -26.90
N ARG A 85 -36.71 18.77 -27.70
CA ARG A 85 -37.03 19.61 -28.85
C ARG A 85 -37.23 18.74 -30.07
N SER A 86 -38.44 18.82 -30.61
CA SER A 86 -39.04 18.06 -31.69
C SER A 86 -38.29 18.15 -33.03
N GLY A 87 -37.18 17.45 -33.18
CA GLY A 87 -36.46 17.26 -34.45
C GLY A 87 -35.80 15.90 -34.54
N SER A 88 -35.93 15.21 -35.66
CA SER A 88 -35.28 13.89 -35.90
C SER A 88 -33.75 13.91 -35.68
N GLY A 89 -33.11 15.07 -35.81
CA GLY A 89 -31.68 15.24 -35.58
C GLY A 89 -31.26 15.21 -34.09
N ASP A 90 -32.13 15.58 -33.16
CA ASP A 90 -31.83 15.60 -31.73
C ASP A 90 -31.94 14.21 -31.08
N LEU A 91 -32.85 13.36 -31.60
CA LEU A 91 -32.96 11.95 -31.21
C LEU A 91 -31.67 11.17 -31.63
N VAL A 92 -31.16 11.41 -32.84
CA VAL A 92 -29.93 10.76 -33.34
C VAL A 92 -28.74 11.16 -32.47
N ARG A 93 -28.58 12.44 -32.14
CA ARG A 93 -27.52 12.93 -31.22
C ARG A 93 -27.64 12.36 -29.81
N GLY A 94 -28.86 12.15 -29.32
CA GLY A 94 -29.13 11.50 -28.04
C GLY A 94 -28.68 10.03 -28.05
N LEU A 95 -28.99 9.30 -29.10
CA LEU A 95 -28.58 7.92 -29.28
C LEU A 95 -27.05 7.78 -29.44
N ASP A 96 -26.41 8.69 -30.19
CA ASP A 96 -24.93 8.70 -30.33
C ASP A 96 -24.24 8.88 -28.98
N LYS A 97 -24.75 9.77 -28.10
CA LYS A 97 -24.21 9.95 -26.75
C LYS A 97 -24.39 8.70 -25.87
N ILE A 98 -25.51 7.99 -26.02
CA ILE A 98 -25.76 6.75 -25.29
C ILE A 98 -24.81 5.65 -25.79
N LEU A 99 -24.63 5.52 -27.11
CA LEU A 99 -23.71 4.56 -27.70
C LEU A 99 -22.26 4.85 -27.28
N ASP A 100 -21.82 6.11 -27.33
CA ASP A 100 -20.51 6.53 -26.87
C ASP A 100 -20.31 6.24 -25.37
N ALA A 101 -21.34 6.43 -24.52
CA ALA A 101 -21.29 6.05 -23.12
C ALA A 101 -21.18 4.51 -22.96
N MET A 102 -21.92 3.73 -23.73
CA MET A 102 -21.85 2.27 -23.69
C MET A 102 -20.46 1.76 -24.13
N GLU A 103 -19.87 2.33 -25.17
CA GLU A 103 -18.49 2.02 -25.59
C GLU A 103 -17.47 2.32 -24.50
N ARG A 104 -17.71 3.32 -23.67
CA ARG A 104 -16.91 3.64 -22.47
C ARG A 104 -17.22 2.78 -21.25
N GLY A 105 -18.06 1.75 -21.40
CA GLY A 105 -18.40 0.79 -20.35
C GLY A 105 -19.50 1.25 -19.38
N TYR A 106 -20.32 2.23 -19.79
CA TYR A 106 -21.52 2.58 -19.04
C TYR A 106 -22.70 1.66 -19.40
N ALA A 107 -23.46 1.27 -18.41
CA ALA A 107 -24.73 0.59 -18.57
C ALA A 107 -25.89 1.57 -18.39
N ILE A 108 -27.00 1.33 -19.07
CA ILE A 108 -28.22 2.15 -18.89
C ILE A 108 -28.78 1.87 -17.50
N GLY A 109 -28.93 2.92 -16.69
CA GLY A 109 -29.41 2.83 -15.30
C GLY A 109 -30.92 3.04 -15.14
N GLY A 110 -31.55 3.70 -16.07
CA GLY A 110 -32.98 3.98 -16.04
C GLY A 110 -33.35 5.28 -16.76
N VAL A 111 -34.63 5.47 -16.97
CA VAL A 111 -35.23 6.72 -17.47
C VAL A 111 -35.80 7.44 -16.26
N THR A 112 -35.47 8.70 -16.08
CA THR A 112 -36.05 9.55 -15.01
C THR A 112 -37.31 10.25 -15.49
N ASP A 113 -38.12 10.81 -14.56
CA ASP A 113 -39.32 11.60 -14.89
C ASP A 113 -39.00 12.88 -15.70
N GLU A 114 -37.77 13.34 -15.65
CA GLU A 114 -37.21 14.33 -16.57
C GLU A 114 -36.74 13.65 -17.87
N PRO A 115 -36.71 14.34 -19.01
CA PRO A 115 -36.25 13.76 -20.27
C PRO A 115 -34.72 13.55 -20.26
N SER A 116 -34.25 12.65 -19.40
CA SER A 116 -32.88 12.26 -19.25
C SER A 116 -32.73 10.75 -19.07
N ILE A 117 -31.66 10.19 -19.61
CA ILE A 117 -31.24 8.80 -19.38
C ILE A 117 -30.08 8.80 -18.41
N THR A 118 -30.19 8.02 -17.36
CA THR A 118 -29.11 7.78 -16.42
C THR A 118 -28.26 6.61 -16.91
N VAL A 119 -26.97 6.83 -17.05
CA VAL A 119 -25.99 5.78 -17.33
C VAL A 119 -25.06 5.60 -16.13
N ARG A 120 -24.69 4.36 -15.81
CA ARG A 120 -23.88 3.99 -14.65
C ARG A 120 -22.67 3.21 -15.10
N ARG A 121 -21.54 3.47 -14.46
CA ARG A 121 -20.32 2.70 -14.64
C ARG A 121 -19.72 2.35 -13.29
N ARG A 122 -19.33 1.09 -13.12
CA ARG A 122 -18.55 0.66 -11.97
C ARG A 122 -17.08 1.08 -12.18
N VAL A 123 -16.53 1.79 -11.21
CA VAL A 123 -15.16 2.31 -11.24
C VAL A 123 -14.35 1.64 -10.15
N THR A 124 -13.18 1.14 -10.51
CA THR A 124 -12.17 0.70 -9.55
C THR A 124 -11.28 1.90 -9.23
N GLY A 125 -11.36 2.34 -7.99
CA GLY A 125 -10.65 3.50 -7.47
C GLY A 125 -9.28 3.18 -6.87
N ARG A 126 -8.84 4.06 -5.96
CA ARG A 126 -7.59 3.95 -5.22
C ARG A 126 -7.68 2.84 -4.16
N THR A 127 -6.55 2.22 -3.84
CA THR A 127 -6.46 1.27 -2.73
C THR A 127 -6.53 2.01 -1.39
N VAL A 128 -7.24 1.42 -0.43
CA VAL A 128 -7.31 1.85 0.97
C VAL A 128 -6.94 0.72 1.91
N ILE A 129 -6.46 1.08 3.10
CA ILE A 129 -6.21 0.19 4.23
C ILE A 129 -7.23 0.56 5.30
N THR A 130 -8.10 -0.38 5.70
CA THR A 130 -9.23 -0.12 6.60
C THR A 130 -9.38 -1.25 7.62
N ASN A 131 -10.08 -0.97 8.72
CA ASN A 131 -10.57 -1.96 9.71
C ASN A 131 -12.06 -2.30 9.51
N TYR A 132 -12.58 -2.07 8.35
CA TYR A 132 -13.96 -2.37 7.95
C TYR A 132 -13.98 -2.76 6.46
N ASP A 133 -15.05 -3.42 6.01
CA ASP A 133 -15.27 -3.69 4.59
C ASP A 133 -15.77 -2.41 3.87
N PRO A 134 -14.96 -1.79 2.99
CA PRO A 134 -15.38 -0.59 2.27
C PRO A 134 -16.62 -0.79 1.40
N MET A 135 -16.95 -2.04 1.04
CA MET A 135 -18.15 -2.33 0.24
C MET A 135 -19.45 -2.14 1.02
N GLN A 136 -19.39 -2.12 2.35
CA GLN A 136 -20.54 -1.83 3.21
C GLN A 136 -20.84 -0.34 3.31
N LEU A 137 -19.91 0.53 2.93
CA LEU A 137 -20.14 1.97 2.92
C LEU A 137 -21.10 2.37 1.78
N PRO A 138 -21.84 3.47 1.97
CA PRO A 138 -22.60 4.11 0.90
C PRO A 138 -21.70 4.44 -0.31
N ASN A 139 -22.27 4.39 -1.52
CA ASN A 139 -21.52 4.69 -2.75
C ASN A 139 -20.83 6.05 -2.73
N GLU A 140 -21.52 7.04 -2.18
CA GLU A 140 -21.01 8.41 -2.06
C GLU A 140 -19.79 8.49 -1.14
N GLU A 141 -19.79 7.78 -0.03
CA GLU A 141 -18.67 7.77 0.91
C GLU A 141 -17.45 7.10 0.30
N ARG A 142 -17.63 5.99 -0.43
CA ARG A 142 -16.54 5.36 -1.20
C ARG A 142 -15.95 6.30 -2.24
N ARG A 143 -16.80 7.11 -2.89
CA ARG A 143 -16.39 8.13 -3.85
C ARG A 143 -15.57 9.23 -3.18
N LEU A 144 -15.99 9.71 -2.02
CA LEU A 144 -15.26 10.74 -1.25
C LEU A 144 -13.88 10.24 -0.80
N LEU A 145 -13.77 9.03 -0.27
CA LEU A 145 -12.48 8.42 0.08
C LEU A 145 -11.56 8.29 -1.16
N HIS A 146 -12.14 7.93 -2.30
CA HIS A 146 -11.39 7.88 -3.55
C HIS A 146 -10.88 9.27 -3.98
N GLU A 147 -11.73 10.29 -3.92
CA GLU A 147 -11.36 11.67 -4.25
C GLU A 147 -10.28 12.22 -3.33
N GLU A 148 -10.36 11.90 -2.04
CA GLU A 148 -9.31 12.24 -1.09
C GLU A 148 -8.00 11.58 -1.48
N ALA A 149 -7.99 10.27 -1.74
CA ALA A 149 -6.81 9.53 -2.15
C ALA A 149 -6.23 10.03 -3.49
N GLN A 150 -7.08 10.47 -4.42
CA GLN A 150 -6.63 11.00 -5.72
C GLN A 150 -5.86 12.33 -5.64
N ARG A 151 -6.00 13.09 -4.56
CA ARG A 151 -5.24 14.34 -4.36
C ARG A 151 -3.75 14.09 -4.17
N TYR A 152 -3.35 12.84 -3.91
CA TYR A 152 -1.98 12.42 -3.66
C TYR A 152 -1.46 11.51 -4.77
N PRO A 153 -0.14 11.48 -5.01
CA PRO A 153 0.49 10.54 -5.93
C PRO A 153 0.23 9.08 -5.53
N ARG A 154 0.39 8.14 -6.46
CA ARG A 154 0.10 6.72 -6.24
C ARG A 154 0.99 6.00 -5.22
N ASN A 155 2.09 6.61 -4.81
CA ASN A 155 2.92 6.14 -3.71
C ASN A 155 2.42 6.60 -2.32
N TYR A 156 1.24 7.25 -2.26
CA TYR A 156 0.50 7.53 -1.03
C TYR A 156 -0.73 6.63 -1.00
N ILE A 157 -0.85 5.81 0.04
CA ILE A 157 -1.97 4.87 0.23
C ILE A 157 -2.80 5.38 1.40
N LEU A 158 -4.08 5.60 1.18
CA LEU A 158 -4.99 6.03 2.23
C LEU A 158 -5.13 4.94 3.29
N ILE A 159 -5.01 5.31 4.55
CA ILE A 159 -5.34 4.49 5.73
C ILE A 159 -6.54 5.15 6.41
N ASP A 160 -7.56 4.35 6.71
CA ASP A 160 -8.76 4.79 7.41
C ASP A 160 -9.17 3.72 8.44
N ILE A 161 -8.59 3.79 9.63
CA ILE A 161 -8.93 2.96 10.79
C ILE A 161 -9.90 3.74 11.65
N ARG A 162 -11.16 3.31 11.67
CA ARG A 162 -12.28 4.01 12.31
C ARG A 162 -12.52 3.53 13.74
N PRO A 163 -12.97 4.44 14.63
CA PRO A 163 -13.26 4.10 16.02
C PRO A 163 -14.38 3.08 16.22
N ASP A 164 -15.29 2.99 15.27
CA ASP A 164 -16.46 2.08 15.28
C ASP A 164 -16.16 0.71 14.69
N GLY A 165 -14.98 0.52 14.11
CA GLY A 165 -14.50 -0.77 13.61
C GLY A 165 -13.60 -1.51 14.61
N PRO A 166 -13.23 -2.76 14.31
CA PRO A 166 -12.27 -3.52 15.10
C PRO A 166 -10.94 -2.77 15.28
N GLY A 167 -10.38 -2.80 16.50
CA GLY A 167 -9.15 -2.06 16.84
C GLY A 167 -9.29 -0.54 16.77
N GLY A 168 -10.52 -0.04 16.79
CA GLY A 168 -10.83 1.38 16.69
C GLY A 168 -10.43 2.22 17.88
N GLU A 169 -9.96 1.62 18.95
CA GLU A 169 -9.41 2.29 20.12
C GLU A 169 -8.13 3.09 19.79
N TYR A 170 -7.43 2.70 18.69
CA TYR A 170 -6.29 3.41 18.16
C TYR A 170 -6.54 3.87 16.73
N PRO A 171 -7.46 4.82 16.50
CA PRO A 171 -7.86 5.24 15.17
C PRO A 171 -6.70 5.90 14.41
N LEU A 172 -6.70 5.72 13.11
CA LEU A 172 -5.70 6.29 12.21
C LEU A 172 -6.34 6.67 10.88
N HIS A 173 -6.34 7.96 10.58
CA HIS A 173 -6.71 8.47 9.25
C HIS A 173 -5.53 9.21 8.65
N GLY A 174 -5.21 8.93 7.38
CA GLY A 174 -4.09 9.57 6.70
C GLY A 174 -3.48 8.74 5.59
N PHE A 175 -2.18 8.90 5.36
CA PHE A 175 -1.51 8.28 4.22
C PHE A 175 -0.22 7.57 4.60
N LEU A 176 -0.09 6.34 4.14
CA LEU A 176 1.17 5.61 4.10
C LEU A 176 1.98 6.09 2.90
N VAL A 177 3.21 6.55 3.13
CA VAL A 177 4.08 7.06 2.06
C VAL A 177 5.12 6.02 1.67
N ILE A 178 5.05 5.52 0.44
CA ILE A 178 5.87 4.40 -0.04
C ILE A 178 7.21 4.89 -0.60
N ARG A 179 8.28 4.15 -0.27
CA ARG A 179 9.65 4.36 -0.76
C ARG A 179 9.81 3.83 -2.20
N SER A 180 10.70 4.44 -2.97
CA SER A 180 11.28 3.79 -4.15
C SER A 180 12.28 2.70 -3.74
N PHE A 181 12.61 1.77 -4.64
CA PHE A 181 13.57 0.71 -4.37
C PHE A 181 14.92 1.25 -3.86
N ASN A 182 15.45 2.28 -4.49
CA ASN A 182 16.71 2.91 -4.05
C ASN A 182 16.62 3.49 -2.63
N LYS A 183 15.45 4.03 -2.23
CA LYS A 183 15.24 4.51 -0.85
C LYS A 183 15.14 3.36 0.14
N ILE A 184 14.58 2.20 -0.27
CA ILE A 184 14.57 0.98 0.54
C ILE A 184 16.01 0.51 0.79
N MET A 185 16.82 0.40 -0.28
CA MET A 185 18.21 -0.02 -0.16
C MET A 185 19.03 0.91 0.74
N ARG A 186 18.84 2.23 0.62
CA ARG A 186 19.51 3.20 1.51
C ARG A 186 19.06 3.08 2.96
N PHE A 187 17.77 2.83 3.19
CA PHE A 187 17.25 2.63 4.54
C PHE A 187 17.87 1.40 5.19
N LEU A 188 17.92 0.26 4.49
CA LEU A 188 18.55 -0.96 4.98
C LEU A 188 20.04 -0.78 5.20
N ALA A 189 20.77 -0.19 4.25
CA ALA A 189 22.20 0.05 4.39
C ALA A 189 22.52 0.92 5.62
N ASN A 190 21.73 1.96 5.87
CA ASN A 190 21.89 2.80 7.06
C ASN A 190 21.55 2.06 8.35
N GLY A 191 20.51 1.22 8.35
CA GLY A 191 20.12 0.40 9.50
C GLY A 191 21.22 -0.61 9.87
N ILE A 192 21.73 -1.32 8.87
CA ILE A 192 22.79 -2.34 9.05
C ILE A 192 24.11 -1.70 9.49
N ALA A 193 24.54 -0.60 8.84
CA ALA A 193 25.81 0.03 9.12
C ALA A 193 25.88 0.76 10.46
N ALA A 194 24.74 1.29 10.93
CA ALA A 194 24.71 2.17 12.11
C ALA A 194 24.03 1.56 13.33
N ASP A 195 23.42 0.38 13.20
CA ASP A 195 22.65 -0.34 14.26
C ASP A 195 21.74 0.61 15.07
N ARG A 196 21.01 1.47 14.37
CA ARG A 196 20.23 2.57 14.99
C ARG A 196 18.79 2.22 15.32
N GLU A 197 18.30 1.09 14.82
CA GLU A 197 16.95 0.66 15.17
C GLU A 197 16.93 0.24 16.64
N PHE A 198 15.91 0.66 17.37
CA PHE A 198 15.76 0.40 18.80
C PHE A 198 14.43 -0.27 19.10
N PRO A 199 14.31 -0.97 20.27
CA PRO A 199 13.07 -1.61 20.66
C PRO A 199 11.94 -0.60 20.83
N VAL A 200 10.77 -0.92 20.31
CA VAL A 200 9.55 -0.12 20.48
C VAL A 200 8.44 -1.05 20.97
N ASN A 201 7.85 -0.71 22.11
CA ASN A 201 6.70 -1.44 22.63
C ASN A 201 5.43 -1.05 21.87
N PRO A 202 4.49 -1.99 21.67
CA PRO A 202 3.16 -1.68 21.17
C PRO A 202 2.49 -0.57 22.02
N ASP A 203 1.53 0.11 21.41
CA ASP A 203 0.60 0.96 22.17
C ASP A 203 -0.36 0.08 22.97
N ASP A 204 -0.77 0.54 24.16
CA ASP A 204 -1.65 -0.24 25.08
C ASP A 204 -3.01 -0.57 24.45
N ARG A 205 -3.40 0.15 23.40
CA ARG A 205 -4.62 -0.07 22.60
C ARG A 205 -4.42 -1.08 21.46
N THR A 206 -3.20 -1.58 21.26
CA THR A 206 -2.88 -2.53 20.20
C THR A 206 -3.16 -3.95 20.68
N GLY A 207 -3.85 -4.75 19.89
CA GLY A 207 -4.05 -6.18 20.11
C GLY A 207 -2.73 -6.98 20.12
N GLU A 208 -2.83 -8.30 20.03
CA GLU A 208 -1.67 -9.17 20.01
C GLU A 208 -0.78 -8.93 18.79
N VAL A 209 0.52 -8.79 19.01
CA VAL A 209 1.55 -8.61 17.97
C VAL A 209 2.39 -9.88 17.88
N ALA A 210 2.26 -10.61 16.78
CA ALA A 210 2.95 -11.89 16.60
C ALA A 210 4.48 -11.74 16.54
N LEU A 211 4.99 -10.72 15.85
CA LEU A 211 6.42 -10.50 15.63
C LEU A 211 6.78 -9.01 15.75
N ASN A 212 7.72 -8.69 16.64
CA ASN A 212 8.24 -7.33 16.80
C ASN A 212 9.77 -7.31 16.97
N PRO A 213 10.55 -7.78 15.98
CA PRO A 213 12.01 -7.71 16.08
C PRO A 213 12.50 -6.25 16.08
N VAL A 214 13.63 -6.00 16.74
CA VAL A 214 14.22 -4.67 16.79
C VAL A 214 14.58 -4.20 15.39
N GLN A 215 15.35 -5.00 14.67
CA GLN A 215 15.86 -4.67 13.35
C GLN A 215 14.89 -5.07 12.24
N THR A 216 14.77 -4.23 11.22
CA THR A 216 14.01 -4.54 10.01
C THR A 216 14.66 -5.68 9.24
N MET A 217 15.99 -5.70 9.18
CA MET A 217 16.76 -6.77 8.57
C MET A 217 18.14 -6.87 9.25
N ASN A 218 18.55 -8.10 9.54
CA ASN A 218 19.87 -8.37 10.15
C ASN A 218 20.71 -9.20 9.19
N ILE A 219 21.90 -8.68 8.84
CA ILE A 219 22.91 -9.35 8.02
C ILE A 219 24.15 -9.60 8.88
N VAL A 220 24.59 -10.86 8.93
CA VAL A 220 25.78 -11.28 9.66
C VAL A 220 26.97 -11.34 8.72
N GLU A 221 28.05 -10.66 9.09
CA GLU A 221 29.36 -10.76 8.45
C GLU A 221 30.23 -11.83 9.14
N SER A 222 30.93 -12.66 8.37
CA SER A 222 31.83 -13.71 8.89
C SER A 222 33.03 -13.92 7.98
N GLU A 223 34.14 -14.47 8.54
CA GLU A 223 35.34 -14.79 7.79
C GLU A 223 35.22 -16.10 7.00
N SER A 224 34.43 -17.04 7.51
CA SER A 224 34.14 -18.33 6.88
C SER A 224 32.68 -18.43 6.44
N ARG A 225 32.42 -19.32 5.47
CA ARG A 225 31.05 -19.59 5.04
C ARG A 225 30.24 -20.16 6.20
N PRO A 226 29.09 -19.54 6.55
CA PRO A 226 28.21 -20.06 7.60
C PRO A 226 27.56 -21.37 7.16
N ASP A 227 27.68 -22.44 7.96
CA ASP A 227 27.18 -23.78 7.62
C ASP A 227 25.65 -23.86 7.55
N ALA A 228 24.97 -22.99 8.27
CA ALA A 228 23.50 -23.05 8.41
C ALA A 228 22.76 -21.83 7.85
N ALA A 229 23.41 -20.99 7.03
CA ALA A 229 22.74 -19.83 6.44
C ALA A 229 21.80 -20.24 5.31
N ALA A 230 20.56 -19.68 5.30
CA ALA A 230 19.64 -19.84 4.19
C ALA A 230 20.17 -19.19 2.90
N PHE A 231 20.84 -18.04 3.05
CA PHE A 231 21.55 -17.33 1.99
C PHE A 231 22.89 -16.85 2.52
N ALA A 232 23.94 -17.08 1.74
CA ALA A 232 25.26 -16.55 2.02
C ALA A 232 25.94 -16.15 0.71
N VAL A 233 26.58 -14.98 0.69
CA VAL A 233 27.32 -14.47 -0.46
C VAL A 233 28.70 -14.06 0.01
N LYS A 234 29.73 -14.33 -0.81
CA LYS A 234 31.10 -13.88 -0.58
C LYS A 234 31.32 -12.58 -1.35
N PHE A 235 31.71 -11.54 -0.64
CA PHE A 235 32.11 -10.25 -1.22
C PHE A 235 33.35 -9.72 -0.49
N GLU A 236 34.35 -9.22 -1.22
CA GLU A 236 35.61 -8.68 -0.68
C GLU A 236 36.25 -9.55 0.42
N ASN A 237 36.33 -10.86 0.17
CA ASN A 237 36.90 -11.84 1.06
C ASN A 237 36.15 -12.10 2.39
N ARG A 238 34.97 -11.52 2.59
CA ARG A 238 34.05 -11.75 3.71
C ARG A 238 32.78 -12.44 3.23
N TRP A 239 32.15 -13.19 4.12
CA TRP A 239 30.85 -13.79 3.90
C TRP A 239 29.77 -12.96 4.56
N TYR A 240 28.72 -12.72 3.82
CA TYR A 240 27.51 -12.05 4.30
C TYR A 240 26.35 -13.02 4.24
N SER A 241 25.65 -13.17 5.35
CA SER A 241 24.52 -14.09 5.45
C SER A 241 23.34 -13.45 6.18
N ILE A 242 22.15 -13.96 5.90
CA ILE A 242 20.98 -13.57 6.66
C ILE A 242 21.03 -14.27 7.99
N ALA A 243 20.97 -13.49 9.08
CA ALA A 243 21.00 -14.02 10.42
C ALA A 243 19.81 -14.99 10.62
N LYS A 244 20.12 -16.17 11.11
CA LYS A 244 19.15 -17.07 11.67
C LYS A 244 18.99 -16.68 13.13
N ALA A 245 18.03 -15.82 13.45
CA ALA A 245 17.59 -15.74 14.83
C ALA A 245 16.90 -17.07 15.15
N SER A 246 17.37 -17.79 16.15
CA SER A 246 16.69 -18.94 16.70
C SER A 246 16.04 -18.52 18.01
N HIS A 247 14.76 -18.86 18.18
CA HIS A 247 14.16 -18.80 19.50
C HIS A 247 14.85 -19.80 20.45
N GLU A 248 14.71 -19.63 21.75
CA GLU A 248 15.31 -20.53 22.77
C GLU A 248 14.90 -22.01 22.59
N ASP A 249 13.75 -22.24 21.93
CA ASP A 249 13.23 -23.56 21.56
C ASP A 249 13.83 -24.15 20.26
N GLY A 250 14.78 -23.45 19.62
CA GLY A 250 15.42 -23.86 18.38
C GLY A 250 14.60 -23.61 17.11
N THR A 251 13.44 -22.97 17.21
CA THR A 251 12.66 -22.58 16.03
C THR A 251 13.32 -21.40 15.33
N LEU A 252 13.24 -21.39 14.00
CA LEU A 252 13.79 -20.30 13.18
C LEU A 252 12.84 -19.11 13.22
N ASP A 253 13.38 -17.93 13.54
CA ASP A 253 12.64 -16.70 13.33
C ASP A 253 12.42 -16.47 11.82
N PRO A 254 11.17 -16.49 11.35
CA PRO A 254 10.87 -16.33 9.93
C PRO A 254 11.05 -14.89 9.43
N TRP A 255 11.23 -13.92 10.33
CA TRP A 255 11.26 -12.49 10.01
C TRP A 255 12.34 -12.13 8.99
N ASN A 256 13.60 -12.43 9.30
CA ASN A 256 14.73 -12.07 8.44
C ASN A 256 14.63 -12.69 7.05
N LEU A 257 14.24 -13.96 7.00
CA LEU A 257 14.03 -14.67 5.73
C LEU A 257 12.85 -14.10 4.97
N GLY A 258 11.76 -13.75 5.66
CA GLY A 258 10.59 -13.08 5.10
C GLY A 258 10.94 -11.73 4.50
N THR A 259 11.67 -10.90 5.25
CA THR A 259 12.14 -9.58 4.78
C THR A 259 13.00 -9.69 3.53
N PHE A 260 13.93 -10.65 3.51
CA PHE A 260 14.78 -10.89 2.34
C PHE A 260 13.98 -11.35 1.11
N ARG A 261 13.00 -12.23 1.29
CA ARG A 261 12.11 -12.67 0.21
C ARG A 261 11.32 -11.51 -0.38
N VAL A 262 10.76 -10.65 0.47
CA VAL A 262 10.06 -9.43 0.03
C VAL A 262 11.00 -8.52 -0.74
N LEU A 263 12.22 -8.29 -0.24
CA LEU A 263 13.21 -7.46 -0.92
C LEU A 263 13.60 -8.03 -2.30
N ALA A 264 13.80 -9.34 -2.40
CA ALA A 264 14.08 -10.02 -3.67
C ALA A 264 12.92 -9.89 -4.65
N GLN A 265 11.69 -10.00 -4.17
CA GLN A 265 10.46 -9.84 -4.96
C GLN A 265 10.33 -8.40 -5.49
N LEU A 266 10.58 -7.40 -4.63
CA LEU A 266 10.59 -5.99 -5.01
C LEU A 266 11.67 -5.69 -6.07
N TYR A 267 12.85 -6.29 -5.93
CA TYR A 267 13.91 -6.19 -6.95
C TYR A 267 13.45 -6.75 -8.30
N GLN A 268 12.89 -7.95 -8.32
CA GLN A 268 12.37 -8.56 -9.55
C GLN A 268 11.31 -7.70 -10.23
N MET A 269 10.39 -7.11 -9.46
CA MET A 269 9.38 -6.19 -9.99
C MET A 269 10.03 -4.97 -10.65
N THR A 270 11.10 -4.43 -10.07
CA THR A 270 11.83 -3.28 -10.63
C THR A 270 12.47 -3.63 -11.97
N VAL A 271 13.13 -4.79 -12.07
CA VAL A 271 13.78 -5.25 -13.31
C VAL A 271 12.74 -5.52 -14.41
N THR A 272 11.62 -6.12 -14.06
CA THR A 272 10.54 -6.42 -15.02
C THR A 272 9.92 -5.14 -15.59
N ASP A 273 9.74 -4.10 -14.77
CA ASP A 273 9.21 -2.82 -15.24
C ASP A 273 10.19 -2.11 -16.20
N ILE A 274 11.49 -2.16 -15.93
CA ILE A 274 12.51 -1.60 -16.81
C ILE A 274 12.50 -2.30 -18.17
N SER A 275 12.35 -3.60 -18.21
CA SER A 275 12.33 -4.39 -19.47
C SER A 275 11.13 -4.06 -20.37
N LYS A 276 10.07 -3.50 -19.82
CA LYS A 276 8.87 -3.04 -20.55
C LYS A 276 8.98 -1.61 -21.07
N THR A 277 10.00 -0.86 -20.64
CA THR A 277 10.20 0.51 -21.11
C THR A 277 10.74 0.46 -22.55
N PRO A 278 10.06 1.05 -23.55
CA PRO A 278 10.57 1.07 -24.93
C PRO A 278 11.91 1.78 -24.94
N THR A 279 12.90 1.13 -25.55
CA THR A 279 14.22 1.73 -25.76
C THR A 279 14.04 2.96 -26.63
N PRO A 280 14.46 4.18 -26.25
CA PRO A 280 14.34 5.34 -27.10
C PRO A 280 15.12 5.10 -28.40
N ALA A 281 14.41 5.14 -29.53
CA ALA A 281 15.05 5.06 -30.85
C ALA A 281 15.87 6.34 -31.07
N ILE A 282 17.20 6.22 -31.00
CA ILE A 282 18.09 7.32 -31.38
C ILE A 282 18.12 7.38 -32.91
N THR A 283 17.36 8.31 -33.47
CA THR A 283 17.45 8.62 -34.90
C THR A 283 18.68 9.50 -35.11
N ILE A 284 19.75 8.94 -35.64
CA ILE A 284 20.90 9.73 -36.10
C ILE A 284 20.51 10.28 -37.47
N ALA A 285 20.18 11.58 -37.54
CA ALA A 285 20.05 12.27 -38.79
C ALA A 285 21.44 12.34 -39.48
N LYS A 286 21.52 11.83 -40.73
CA LYS A 286 22.68 11.99 -41.58
C LYS A 286 22.66 13.34 -42.27
#